data_afb76509a6a3a7ae7b63410f429c3161
#
_entry.id   afb76509a6a3a7ae7b63410f429c3161
#
_cell.length_a   1.000
_cell.length_b   1.000
_cell.length_c   1.000
_cell.angle_alpha   90.00
_cell.angle_beta   90.00
_cell.angle_gamma   90.00
#
_symmetry.space_group_name_H-M   'P 1'
#
loop_
_entity.id
_entity.type
_entity.pdbx_description
1 polymer ?
#
loop_
_entity_poly.entity_id
_entity_poly.type
_entity_poly.pdbx_seq_one_letter_code
_entity_poly.pdbx_strand_id
1 'polypeptide(L)'
;MHKTIFDVTNGIESFGFNAAIARLYAFTNTLAKAKAGAEAKRMAMKTLAQLMSPMTPHLSEEIWHMLGGEGLVAEAPWPVADEAMLVEDTITLPIQINGKRRSEITVAKDANKEEVEKTALADDAVVKALDGGTPKKVIVVPGRIVNVVL
;
A
#
# COMPACT_ATOMS: atom_id res chain seq x y z
N MET A 1 1.25 -7.33 3.24
CA MET A 1 2.04 -8.57 3.09
C MET A 1 1.68 -9.29 1.80
N HIS A 2 0.47 -9.78 1.60
CA HIS A 2 0.08 -10.60 0.44
C HIS A 2 0.33 -9.92 -0.91
N LYS A 3 0.02 -8.62 -1.04
CA LYS A 3 0.36 -7.84 -2.24
C LYS A 3 1.85 -7.80 -2.52
N THR A 4 2.68 -7.69 -1.47
CA THR A 4 4.15 -7.72 -1.63
C THR A 4 4.62 -9.09 -2.11
N ILE A 5 4.08 -10.18 -1.55
CA ILE A 5 4.39 -11.54 -2.02
C ILE A 5 4.08 -11.66 -3.51
N PHE A 6 2.88 -11.27 -3.93
CA PHE A 6 2.45 -11.33 -5.32
C PHE A 6 3.35 -10.48 -6.24
N ASP A 7 3.58 -9.22 -5.89
CA ASP A 7 4.36 -8.29 -6.72
C ASP A 7 5.84 -8.71 -6.82
N VAL A 8 6.44 -9.21 -5.72
CA VAL A 8 7.84 -9.66 -5.71
C VAL A 8 7.99 -10.97 -6.48
N THR A 9 7.07 -11.92 -6.33
CA THR A 9 7.07 -13.18 -7.08
C THR A 9 7.04 -12.89 -8.59
N ASN A 10 6.06 -12.11 -9.04
CA ASN A 10 5.96 -11.73 -10.46
C ASN A 10 7.19 -10.95 -10.95
N GLY A 11 7.74 -10.09 -10.09
CA GLY A 11 8.95 -9.33 -10.41
C GLY A 11 10.17 -10.24 -10.63
N ILE A 12 10.34 -11.27 -9.82
CA ILE A 12 11.43 -12.26 -9.97
C ILE A 12 11.21 -13.12 -11.21
N GLU A 13 10.01 -13.68 -11.40
CA GLU A 13 9.65 -14.54 -12.54
C GLU A 13 9.81 -13.82 -13.88
N SER A 14 9.53 -12.52 -13.93
CA SER A 14 9.70 -11.68 -15.13
C SER A 14 11.10 -11.05 -15.26
N PHE A 15 12.05 -11.40 -14.41
CA PHE A 15 13.38 -10.77 -14.32
C PHE A 15 13.35 -9.25 -14.04
N GLY A 16 12.23 -8.75 -13.51
CA GLY A 16 12.02 -7.35 -13.11
C GLY A 16 12.56 -7.03 -11.70
N PHE A 17 13.81 -7.40 -11.39
CA PHE A 17 14.40 -7.28 -10.05
C PHE A 17 14.34 -5.87 -9.46
N ASN A 18 14.48 -4.83 -10.29
CA ASN A 18 14.36 -3.44 -9.79
C ASN A 18 12.98 -3.14 -9.20
N ALA A 19 11.92 -3.66 -9.83
CA ALA A 19 10.56 -3.52 -9.33
C ALA A 19 10.36 -4.34 -8.04
N ALA A 20 10.87 -5.58 -8.00
CA ALA A 20 10.83 -6.43 -6.82
C ALA A 20 11.52 -5.76 -5.62
N ILE A 21 12.73 -5.21 -5.81
CA ILE A 21 13.48 -4.49 -4.79
C ILE A 21 12.70 -3.27 -4.29
N ALA A 22 12.10 -2.48 -5.18
CA ALA A 22 11.27 -1.33 -4.79
C ALA A 22 10.08 -1.75 -3.90
N ARG A 23 9.45 -2.90 -4.18
CA ARG A 23 8.38 -3.46 -3.36
C ARG A 23 8.86 -3.91 -1.99
N LEU A 24 10.05 -4.51 -1.90
CA LEU A 24 10.66 -4.89 -0.62
C LEU A 24 10.97 -3.67 0.25
N TYR A 25 11.50 -2.58 -0.33
CA TYR A 25 11.70 -1.31 0.39
C TYR A 25 10.38 -0.73 0.90
N ALA A 26 9.35 -0.69 0.06
CA ALA A 26 8.03 -0.20 0.46
C ALA A 26 7.45 -1.03 1.61
N PHE A 27 7.61 -2.36 1.56
CA PHE A 27 7.15 -3.27 2.60
C PHE A 27 7.91 -3.08 3.91
N THR A 28 9.23 -2.96 3.86
CA THR A 28 10.08 -2.67 5.03
C THR A 28 9.65 -1.36 5.72
N ASN A 29 9.42 -0.30 4.94
CA ASN A 29 8.93 0.98 5.45
C ASN A 29 7.54 0.86 6.10
N THR A 30 6.67 0.05 5.52
CA THR A 30 5.34 -0.23 6.07
C THR A 30 5.45 -0.98 7.40
N LEU A 31 6.30 -2.01 7.48
CA LEU A 31 6.53 -2.78 8.70
C LEU A 31 7.09 -1.92 9.84
N ALA A 32 8.03 -1.02 9.54
CA ALA A 32 8.61 -0.11 10.53
C ALA A 32 7.56 0.79 11.18
N LYS A 33 6.54 1.21 10.44
CA LYS A 33 5.46 2.10 10.90
C LYS A 33 4.22 1.35 11.42
N ALA A 34 4.13 0.06 11.18
CA ALA A 34 2.94 -0.73 11.52
C ALA A 34 2.71 -0.81 13.03
N LYS A 35 1.48 -0.55 13.47
CA LYS A 35 1.02 -0.74 14.85
C LYS A 35 0.43 -2.14 15.08
N ALA A 36 0.97 -3.16 14.38
CA ALA A 36 0.52 -4.54 14.51
C ALA A 36 1.12 -5.20 15.76
N GLY A 37 0.48 -6.25 16.25
CA GLY A 37 1.00 -7.07 17.35
C GLY A 37 2.32 -7.76 17.00
N ALA A 38 3.06 -8.19 18.03
CA ALA A 38 4.41 -8.76 17.88
C ALA A 38 4.43 -9.99 16.96
N GLU A 39 3.43 -10.87 17.06
CA GLU A 39 3.36 -12.09 16.26
C GLU A 39 3.13 -11.78 14.77
N ALA A 40 2.22 -10.85 14.45
CA ALA A 40 1.98 -10.42 13.07
C ALA A 40 3.23 -9.76 12.47
N LYS A 41 3.95 -8.95 13.24
CA LYS A 41 5.23 -8.37 12.81
C LYS A 41 6.29 -9.44 12.55
N ARG A 42 6.42 -10.42 13.45
CA ARG A 42 7.35 -11.52 13.31
C ARG A 42 7.08 -12.34 12.04
N MET A 43 5.80 -12.69 11.80
CA MET A 43 5.40 -13.38 10.58
C MET A 43 5.75 -12.56 9.33
N ALA A 44 5.43 -11.27 9.32
CA ALA A 44 5.73 -10.39 8.19
C ALA A 44 7.24 -10.23 7.95
N MET A 45 8.06 -10.21 9.01
CA MET A 45 9.52 -10.16 8.90
C MET A 45 10.10 -11.48 8.38
N LYS A 46 9.56 -12.65 8.79
CA LYS A 46 9.94 -13.95 8.21
C LYS A 46 9.62 -13.97 6.70
N THR A 47 8.43 -13.52 6.32
CA THR A 47 8.05 -13.40 4.91
C THR A 47 8.99 -12.45 4.15
N LEU A 48 9.38 -11.32 4.75
CA LEU A 48 10.34 -10.41 4.14
C LEU A 48 11.70 -11.10 3.90
N ALA A 49 12.21 -11.86 4.88
CA ALA A 49 13.46 -12.60 4.75
C ALA A 49 13.39 -13.63 3.59
N GLN A 50 12.27 -14.37 3.46
CA GLN A 50 12.06 -15.29 2.35
C GLN A 50 12.08 -14.56 0.99
N LEU A 51 11.31 -13.48 0.86
CA LEU A 51 11.19 -12.72 -0.39
C LEU A 51 12.51 -12.07 -0.83
N MET A 52 13.37 -11.68 0.10
CA MET A 52 14.65 -11.05 -0.24
C MET A 52 15.81 -12.04 -0.37
N SER A 53 15.62 -13.32 -0.02
CA SER A 53 16.68 -14.34 -0.05
C SER A 53 17.35 -14.52 -1.43
N PRO A 54 16.66 -14.42 -2.58
CA PRO A 54 17.33 -14.52 -3.89
C PRO A 54 18.30 -13.37 -4.18
N MET A 55 18.15 -12.22 -3.50
CA MET A 55 18.94 -11.02 -3.73
C MET A 55 19.98 -10.77 -2.63
N THR A 56 19.65 -11.13 -1.39
CA THR A 56 20.51 -10.91 -0.21
C THR A 56 20.55 -12.15 0.68
N PRO A 57 21.10 -13.29 0.18
CA PRO A 57 20.98 -14.57 0.87
C PRO A 57 21.53 -14.56 2.30
N HIS A 58 22.73 -14.03 2.52
CA HIS A 58 23.34 -14.03 3.85
C HIS A 58 22.55 -13.23 4.90
N LEU A 59 22.05 -12.05 4.50
CA LEU A 59 21.21 -11.23 5.37
C LEU A 59 19.87 -11.93 5.67
N SER A 60 19.30 -12.57 4.66
CA SER A 60 18.04 -13.29 4.80
C SER A 60 18.16 -14.49 5.73
N GLU A 61 19.24 -15.26 5.64
CA GLU A 61 19.54 -16.38 6.54
C GLU A 61 19.67 -15.90 7.99
N GLU A 62 20.40 -14.81 8.23
CA GLU A 62 20.57 -14.26 9.58
C GLU A 62 19.23 -13.82 10.18
N ILE A 63 18.43 -13.07 9.41
CA ILE A 63 17.11 -12.64 9.87
C ILE A 63 16.19 -13.84 10.11
N TRP A 64 16.21 -14.85 9.24
CA TRP A 64 15.44 -16.08 9.38
C TRP A 64 15.77 -16.81 10.67
N HIS A 65 17.06 -17.00 10.95
CA HIS A 65 17.54 -17.63 12.17
C HIS A 65 17.15 -16.83 13.42
N MET A 66 17.39 -15.52 13.44
CA MET A 66 17.03 -14.63 14.56
C MET A 66 15.52 -14.67 14.88
N LEU A 67 14.68 -14.89 13.87
CA LEU A 67 13.24 -14.99 14.05
C LEU A 67 12.77 -16.43 14.35
N GLY A 68 13.71 -17.36 14.60
CA GLY A 68 13.40 -18.76 14.90
C GLY A 68 12.81 -19.49 13.66
N GLY A 69 13.38 -19.24 12.50
CA GLY A 69 13.18 -20.08 11.32
C GLY A 69 13.93 -21.40 11.48
N GLU A 70 13.35 -22.49 11.00
CA GLU A 70 13.98 -23.80 10.98
C GLU A 70 14.66 -24.02 9.62
N GLY A 71 15.85 -24.66 9.61
CA GLY A 71 16.62 -24.89 8.39
C GLY A 71 17.10 -23.59 7.73
N LEU A 72 17.43 -23.68 6.45
CA LEU A 72 17.86 -22.54 5.66
C LEU A 72 16.64 -21.81 5.06
N VAL A 73 16.68 -20.50 5.01
CA VAL A 73 15.62 -19.71 4.34
C VAL A 73 15.52 -20.06 2.85
N ALA A 74 16.64 -20.42 2.23
CA ALA A 74 16.70 -20.84 0.83
C ALA A 74 15.95 -22.15 0.55
N GLU A 75 15.78 -23.01 1.56
CA GLU A 75 15.06 -24.29 1.46
C GLU A 75 13.60 -24.17 1.94
N ALA A 76 13.26 -23.05 2.60
CA ALA A 76 11.91 -22.81 3.07
C ALA A 76 10.92 -22.64 1.89
N PRO A 77 9.68 -23.12 2.01
CA PRO A 77 8.67 -22.92 0.97
C PRO A 77 8.51 -21.45 0.62
N TRP A 78 8.50 -21.13 -0.67
CA TRP A 78 8.23 -19.76 -1.11
C TRP A 78 6.87 -19.28 -0.64
N PRO A 79 6.75 -18.08 -0.09
CA PRO A 79 5.49 -17.59 0.44
C PRO A 79 4.46 -17.41 -0.68
N VAL A 80 3.23 -17.85 -0.41
CA VAL A 80 2.12 -17.76 -1.37
C VAL A 80 1.19 -16.62 -0.97
N ALA A 81 0.81 -15.81 -1.93
CA ALA A 81 -0.18 -14.75 -1.72
C ALA A 81 -1.58 -15.37 -1.61
N ASP A 82 -2.35 -14.92 -0.62
CA ASP A 82 -3.79 -15.20 -0.56
C ASP A 82 -4.50 -14.24 -1.51
N GLU A 83 -5.17 -14.77 -2.53
CA GLU A 83 -5.88 -13.98 -3.55
C GLU A 83 -6.98 -13.11 -2.93
N ALA A 84 -7.66 -13.57 -1.88
CA ALA A 84 -8.67 -12.79 -1.18
C ALA A 84 -8.06 -11.51 -0.54
N MET A 85 -6.77 -11.56 -0.19
CA MET A 85 -6.04 -10.42 0.38
C MET A 85 -5.39 -9.50 -0.68
N LEU A 86 -5.53 -9.82 -1.96
CA LEU A 86 -5.06 -8.98 -3.08
C LEU A 86 -6.12 -7.99 -3.56
N VAL A 87 -7.37 -8.22 -3.20
CA VAL A 87 -8.47 -7.31 -3.55
C VAL A 87 -8.26 -5.99 -2.79
N GLU A 88 -7.99 -4.92 -3.53
CA GLU A 88 -7.97 -3.58 -2.96
C GLU A 88 -9.42 -3.08 -2.89
N ASP A 89 -9.97 -3.07 -1.68
CA ASP A 89 -11.32 -2.53 -1.43
C ASP A 89 -11.33 -1.01 -1.43
N THR A 90 -10.17 -0.36 -1.54
CA THR A 90 -10.03 1.09 -1.53
C THR A 90 -9.21 1.62 -2.71
N ILE A 91 -9.53 2.84 -3.14
CA ILE A 91 -8.77 3.59 -4.13
C ILE A 91 -8.39 4.96 -3.57
N THR A 92 -7.22 5.45 -3.96
CA THR A 92 -6.80 6.81 -3.64
C THR A 92 -7.14 7.74 -4.80
N LEU A 93 -7.94 8.77 -4.52
CA LEU A 93 -8.35 9.78 -5.49
C LEU A 93 -7.64 11.10 -5.18
N PRO A 94 -6.93 11.70 -6.16
CA PRO A 94 -6.39 13.04 -5.99
C PRO A 94 -7.53 14.07 -5.94
N ILE A 95 -7.40 15.03 -4.99
CA ILE A 95 -8.29 16.18 -4.89
C ILE A 95 -7.63 17.37 -5.61
N GLN A 96 -8.39 17.96 -6.51
CA GLN A 96 -8.06 19.26 -7.09
C GLN A 96 -8.95 20.35 -6.50
N ILE A 97 -8.37 21.54 -6.34
CA ILE A 97 -9.09 22.75 -6.03
C ILE A 97 -8.85 23.73 -7.16
N ASN A 98 -9.91 24.14 -7.85
CA ASN A 98 -9.84 24.97 -9.06
C ASN A 98 -8.84 24.40 -10.10
N GLY A 99 -8.83 23.07 -10.28
CA GLY A 99 -7.97 22.36 -11.26
C GLY A 99 -6.54 22.09 -10.81
N LYS A 100 -6.11 22.56 -9.63
CA LYS A 100 -4.76 22.28 -9.08
C LYS A 100 -4.82 21.21 -8.00
N ARG A 101 -4.02 20.13 -8.13
CA ARG A 101 -3.92 19.08 -7.09
C ARG A 101 -3.44 19.68 -5.77
N ARG A 102 -4.16 19.41 -4.69
CA ARG A 102 -3.87 19.92 -3.35
C ARG A 102 -3.79 18.84 -2.30
N SER A 103 -4.54 17.75 -2.44
CA SER A 103 -4.61 16.66 -1.48
C SER A 103 -4.98 15.35 -2.18
N GLU A 104 -5.22 14.31 -1.39
CA GLU A 104 -5.72 13.02 -1.84
C GLU A 104 -6.57 12.38 -0.74
N ILE A 105 -7.61 11.65 -1.15
CA ILE A 105 -8.46 10.87 -0.25
C ILE A 105 -8.43 9.40 -0.62
N THR A 106 -8.56 8.54 0.38
CA THR A 106 -8.75 7.09 0.18
C THR A 106 -10.22 6.78 0.46
N VAL A 107 -10.88 6.21 -0.52
CA VAL A 107 -12.30 5.82 -0.45
C VAL A 107 -12.47 4.37 -0.87
N ALA A 108 -13.58 3.73 -0.50
CA ALA A 108 -13.89 2.40 -0.98
C ALA A 108 -13.99 2.41 -2.52
N LYS A 109 -13.57 1.31 -3.17
CA LYS A 109 -13.56 1.21 -4.64
C LYS A 109 -14.96 1.29 -5.23
N ASP A 110 -15.95 0.84 -4.48
CA ASP A 110 -17.39 0.86 -4.78
C ASP A 110 -18.12 2.05 -4.14
N ALA A 111 -17.38 2.99 -3.51
CA ALA A 111 -17.96 4.19 -2.93
C ALA A 111 -18.79 4.95 -3.95
N ASN A 112 -20.01 5.30 -3.58
CA ASN A 112 -20.87 6.10 -4.41
C ASN A 112 -20.39 7.56 -4.48
N LYS A 113 -20.93 8.31 -5.45
CA LYS A 113 -20.49 9.69 -5.68
C LYS A 113 -20.69 10.59 -4.44
N GLU A 114 -21.76 10.39 -3.68
CA GLU A 114 -22.09 11.21 -2.51
C GLU A 114 -21.10 10.96 -1.36
N GLU A 115 -20.68 9.71 -1.14
CA GLU A 115 -19.67 9.34 -0.15
C GLU A 115 -18.30 9.93 -0.51
N VAL A 116 -17.92 9.87 -1.80
CA VAL A 116 -16.69 10.48 -2.29
C VAL A 116 -16.70 11.99 -2.11
N GLU A 117 -17.81 12.66 -2.45
CA GLU A 117 -17.98 14.11 -2.26
C GLU A 117 -17.88 14.48 -0.78
N LYS A 118 -18.58 13.76 0.10
CA LYS A 118 -18.57 14.00 1.54
C LYS A 118 -17.16 13.84 2.11
N THR A 119 -16.44 12.80 1.72
CA THR A 119 -15.07 12.55 2.17
C THR A 119 -14.11 13.63 1.65
N ALA A 120 -14.28 14.06 0.40
CA ALA A 120 -13.46 15.12 -0.18
C ALA A 120 -13.69 16.49 0.48
N LEU A 121 -14.94 16.80 0.83
CA LEU A 121 -15.28 18.07 1.51
C LEU A 121 -14.80 18.10 2.97
N ALA A 122 -14.57 16.95 3.59
CA ALA A 122 -14.00 16.82 4.93
C ALA A 122 -12.46 16.86 4.95
N ASP A 123 -11.80 16.86 3.79
CA ASP A 123 -10.33 16.93 3.69
C ASP A 123 -9.82 18.31 4.16
N ASP A 124 -8.74 18.30 4.96
CA ASP A 124 -8.17 19.52 5.57
C ASP A 124 -7.78 20.62 4.56
N ALA A 125 -7.29 20.22 3.38
CA ALA A 125 -6.90 21.18 2.34
C ALA A 125 -8.13 21.81 1.69
N VAL A 126 -9.22 21.06 1.56
CA VAL A 126 -10.49 21.58 1.05
C VAL A 126 -11.16 22.47 2.07
N VAL A 127 -11.23 22.06 3.34
CA VAL A 127 -11.80 22.87 4.43
C VAL A 127 -11.09 24.21 4.55
N LYS A 128 -9.75 24.21 4.53
CA LYS A 128 -8.95 25.44 4.55
C LYS A 128 -9.19 26.33 3.33
N ALA A 129 -9.39 25.75 2.16
CA ALA A 129 -9.60 26.52 0.94
C ALA A 129 -11.02 27.08 0.82
N LEU A 130 -11.99 26.44 1.47
CA LEU A 130 -13.37 26.93 1.56
C LEU A 130 -13.53 28.09 2.57
N ASP A 131 -12.65 28.18 3.56
CA ASP A 131 -12.65 29.23 4.61
C ASP A 131 -14.06 29.50 5.19
N GLY A 132 -14.79 28.40 5.48
CA GLY A 132 -16.16 28.47 6.00
C GLY A 132 -17.25 28.69 4.94
N GLY A 133 -16.88 28.81 3.66
CA GLY A 133 -17.82 28.88 2.53
C GLY A 133 -18.27 27.52 2.02
N THR A 134 -19.15 27.55 1.02
CA THR A 134 -19.60 26.34 0.30
C THR A 134 -19.00 26.31 -1.10
N PRO A 135 -18.64 25.13 -1.65
CA PRO A 135 -18.10 25.04 -2.99
C PRO A 135 -19.21 25.37 -4.02
N LYS A 136 -18.85 26.03 -5.11
CA LYS A 136 -19.77 26.25 -6.24
C LYS A 136 -20.16 24.94 -6.92
N LYS A 137 -19.20 24.01 -7.00
CA LYS A 137 -19.42 22.71 -7.65
C LYS A 137 -18.36 21.72 -7.17
N VAL A 138 -18.78 20.46 -6.97
CA VAL A 138 -17.87 19.31 -6.78
C VAL A 138 -18.03 18.37 -7.98
N ILE A 139 -16.95 18.11 -8.66
CA ILE A 139 -16.91 17.23 -9.83
C ILE A 139 -16.16 15.97 -9.43
N VAL A 140 -16.89 14.86 -9.32
CA VAL A 140 -16.30 13.53 -9.07
C VAL A 140 -16.23 12.78 -10.38
N VAL A 141 -15.03 12.38 -10.78
CA VAL A 141 -14.81 11.43 -11.87
C VAL A 141 -14.48 10.09 -11.21
N PRO A 142 -15.40 9.10 -11.28
CA PRO A 142 -15.24 7.82 -10.61
C PRO A 142 -13.91 7.17 -10.92
N GLY A 143 -13.21 6.70 -9.87
CA GLY A 143 -11.93 6.01 -10.01
C GLY A 143 -10.75 6.88 -10.47
N ARG A 144 -10.91 8.20 -10.63
CA ARG A 144 -9.88 9.06 -11.20
C ARG A 144 -9.53 10.28 -10.36
N ILE A 145 -10.50 11.15 -10.06
CA ILE A 145 -10.22 12.46 -9.46
C ILE A 145 -11.46 13.09 -8.85
N VAL A 146 -11.26 13.93 -7.85
CA VAL A 146 -12.27 14.87 -7.35
C VAL A 146 -11.77 16.29 -7.57
N ASN A 147 -12.59 17.14 -8.20
CA ASN A 147 -12.27 18.57 -8.38
C ASN A 147 -13.33 19.42 -7.67
N VAL A 148 -12.87 20.20 -6.70
CA VAL A 148 -13.67 21.16 -5.94
C VAL A 148 -13.47 22.53 -6.58
N VAL A 149 -14.58 23.15 -7.02
CA VAL A 149 -14.59 24.50 -7.61
C VAL A 149 -15.12 25.47 -6.56
N LEU A 150 -14.32 26.48 -6.21
CA LEU A 150 -14.64 27.53 -5.24
C LEU A 150 -15.36 28.69 -5.90
#